data_3ad235ab904e8d491f8a919471c46a21
#
_entry.id   3ad235ab904e8d491f8a919471c46a21
#
_cell.length_a   1.000
_cell.length_b   1.000
_cell.length_c   1.000
_cell.angle_alpha   90.00
_cell.angle_beta   90.00
_cell.angle_gamma   90.00
#
_symmetry.space_group_name_H-M   'P 1'
#
loop_
_entity.id
_entity.type
_entity.pdbx_description
1 polymer ?
#
loop_
_entity_poly.entity_id
_entity_poly.type
_entity_poly.pdbx_seq_one_letter_code
_entity_poly.pdbx_strand_id
1 'polypeptide(L)'
;VTQYVDPSEFVHSFTQDPNMNDLAYAGHVKRISISELRRISAGEIDEKEIEKIAQGASGKYGNNTSKLHKKSYNNLTNTMDYGYDEYLVDVLEFEFKSVDCIYFEEKESRHGNTGFYYKGYSYKEKAGSVFERTPHKMEIETVYGGQYVLGSEILFDYGRKKNIPKNAHDLSKANLSYSCISTNMEEMMPKSLVDSCVGFADMLQLTHLKIQQSIAKAKPDGLIIDIEGLENVQLGKGGELQPLE
;
A
#
# COMPACT_ATOMS: atom_id res chain seq x y z
N VAL A 1 2.26 -9.55 15.80
CA VAL A 1 2.64 -8.12 15.83
C VAL A 1 2.07 -7.48 14.58
N THR A 2 1.33 -6.38 14.71
CA THR A 2 0.82 -5.61 13.58
C THR A 2 1.94 -4.71 13.07
N GLN A 3 2.17 -4.73 11.75
CA GLN A 3 3.20 -3.93 11.10
C GLN A 3 2.54 -3.02 10.06
N TYR A 4 3.01 -1.79 9.97
CA TYR A 4 2.59 -0.87 8.93
C TYR A 4 3.25 -1.25 7.60
N VAL A 5 2.46 -1.25 6.54
CA VAL A 5 2.91 -1.45 5.16
C VAL A 5 2.64 -0.17 4.39
N ASP A 6 3.65 0.35 3.70
CA ASP A 6 3.47 1.52 2.85
C ASP A 6 2.57 1.13 1.66
N PRO A 7 1.50 1.88 1.38
CA PRO A 7 0.62 1.62 0.24
C PRO A 7 1.34 1.56 -1.10
N SER A 8 2.47 2.27 -1.23
CA SER A 8 3.27 2.26 -2.44
C SER A 8 4.09 0.98 -2.63
N GLU A 9 4.34 0.22 -1.58
CA GLU A 9 5.02 -1.08 -1.58
C GLU A 9 4.04 -2.27 -1.60
N PHE A 10 2.75 -1.97 -1.52
CA PHE A 10 1.71 -2.97 -1.47
C PHE A 10 1.32 -3.45 -2.86
N VAL A 11 1.27 -4.76 -3.05
CA VAL A 11 0.86 -5.43 -4.28
C VAL A 11 -0.37 -6.27 -3.97
N HIS A 12 -1.41 -6.14 -4.77
CA HIS A 12 -2.66 -6.85 -4.53
C HIS A 12 -3.35 -7.29 -5.82
N SER A 13 -4.29 -8.25 -5.68
CA SER A 13 -5.16 -8.67 -6.77
C SER A 13 -6.21 -7.62 -7.09
N PHE A 14 -6.96 -7.84 -8.16
CA PHE A 14 -8.13 -7.02 -8.48
C PHE A 14 -9.10 -6.97 -7.30
N THR A 15 -9.57 -5.78 -6.96
CA THR A 15 -10.56 -5.56 -5.91
C THR A 15 -11.49 -4.41 -6.29
N GLN A 16 -12.76 -4.53 -5.91
CA GLN A 16 -13.75 -3.45 -5.99
C GLN A 16 -14.21 -3.02 -4.59
N ASP A 17 -13.80 -3.76 -3.56
CA ASP A 17 -14.12 -3.45 -2.17
C ASP A 17 -13.12 -2.44 -1.60
N PRO A 18 -13.55 -1.27 -1.09
CA PRO A 18 -12.68 -0.31 -0.41
C PRO A 18 -11.94 -0.90 0.81
N ASN A 19 -12.48 -1.94 1.43
CA ASN A 19 -11.87 -2.65 2.55
C ASN A 19 -10.96 -3.80 2.10
N MET A 20 -10.89 -4.06 0.78
CA MET A 20 -10.05 -5.10 0.19
C MET A 20 -10.27 -6.51 0.78
N ASN A 21 -11.52 -6.87 1.14
CA ASN A 21 -11.84 -8.19 1.69
C ASN A 21 -11.89 -9.29 0.62
N ASP A 22 -12.05 -8.90 -0.64
CA ASP A 22 -12.19 -9.77 -1.81
C ASP A 22 -10.84 -10.18 -2.44
N LEU A 23 -9.72 -9.78 -1.83
CA LEU A 23 -8.39 -10.08 -2.37
C LEU A 23 -8.15 -11.58 -2.51
N ALA A 24 -7.67 -11.99 -3.69
CA ALA A 24 -7.18 -13.34 -3.95
C ALA A 24 -5.72 -13.50 -3.51
N TYR A 25 -4.91 -12.49 -3.73
CA TYR A 25 -3.53 -12.42 -3.25
C TYR A 25 -3.17 -10.99 -2.82
N ALA A 26 -2.25 -10.91 -1.88
CA ALA A 26 -1.66 -9.66 -1.43
C ALA A 26 -0.20 -9.88 -1.06
N GLY A 27 0.58 -8.83 -1.15
CA GLY A 27 1.98 -8.85 -0.78
C GLY A 27 2.53 -7.45 -0.62
N HIS A 28 3.74 -7.36 -0.12
CA HIS A 28 4.45 -6.10 -0.05
C HIS A 28 5.95 -6.30 -0.22
N VAL A 29 6.60 -5.28 -0.73
CA VAL A 29 8.04 -5.29 -0.94
C VAL A 29 8.72 -4.71 0.30
N LYS A 30 9.62 -5.48 0.90
CA LYS A 30 10.48 -5.04 2.00
C LYS A 30 11.90 -4.88 1.52
N ARG A 31 12.54 -3.80 1.92
CA ARG A 31 13.97 -3.65 1.73
C ARG A 31 14.70 -4.04 3.01
N ILE A 32 15.49 -5.10 2.94
CA ILE A 32 16.21 -5.65 4.06
C ILE A 32 17.71 -5.76 3.78
N SER A 33 18.52 -5.75 4.82
CA SER A 33 19.96 -6.01 4.70
C SER A 33 20.23 -7.48 4.46
N ILE A 34 21.39 -7.80 3.88
CA ILE A 34 21.81 -9.19 3.67
C ILE A 34 21.93 -9.96 4.99
N SER A 35 22.33 -9.28 6.07
CA SER A 35 22.39 -9.90 7.40
C SER A 35 20.99 -10.29 7.91
N GLU A 36 20.01 -9.46 7.63
CA GLU A 36 18.60 -9.74 7.97
C GLU A 36 18.05 -10.86 7.09
N LEU A 37 18.37 -10.85 5.78
CA LEU A 37 17.99 -11.93 4.87
C LEU A 37 18.53 -13.28 5.36
N ARG A 38 19.79 -13.33 5.78
CA ARG A 38 20.41 -14.54 6.34
C ARG A 38 19.67 -15.00 7.61
N ARG A 39 19.27 -14.08 8.46
CA ARG A 39 18.52 -14.37 9.68
C ARG A 39 17.13 -14.92 9.38
N ILE A 40 16.41 -14.30 8.45
CA ILE A 40 15.03 -14.68 8.10
C ILE A 40 14.98 -16.01 7.36
N SER A 41 15.92 -16.23 6.45
CA SER A 41 15.98 -17.47 5.67
C SER A 41 16.30 -18.72 6.53
N ALA A 42 16.79 -18.52 7.76
CA ALA A 42 17.06 -19.59 8.72
C ALA A 42 17.85 -20.79 8.17
N GLY A 43 18.64 -20.59 7.12
CA GLY A 43 19.44 -21.61 6.45
C GLY A 43 18.75 -22.31 5.27
N GLU A 44 17.56 -21.86 4.85
CA GLU A 44 16.92 -22.35 3.61
C GLU A 44 17.64 -21.89 2.35
N ILE A 45 18.34 -20.75 2.42
CA ILE A 45 19.14 -20.21 1.32
C ILE A 45 20.61 -20.60 1.54
N ASP A 46 21.25 -21.16 0.50
CA ASP A 46 22.67 -21.54 0.56
C ASP A 46 23.56 -20.27 0.62
N GLU A 47 24.65 -20.36 1.38
CA GLU A 47 25.61 -19.24 1.56
C GLU A 47 26.16 -18.72 0.24
N LYS A 48 26.36 -19.60 -0.74
CA LYS A 48 26.80 -19.24 -2.10
C LYS A 48 25.75 -18.42 -2.87
N GLU A 49 24.48 -18.65 -2.59
CA GLU A 49 23.38 -17.88 -3.19
C GLU A 49 23.28 -16.51 -2.55
N ILE A 50 23.48 -16.41 -1.23
CA ILE A 50 23.55 -15.13 -0.52
C ILE A 50 24.72 -14.29 -1.04
N GLU A 51 25.88 -14.90 -1.29
CA GLU A 51 27.02 -14.19 -1.89
C GLU A 51 26.72 -13.68 -3.30
N LYS A 52 26.03 -14.46 -4.13
CA LYS A 52 25.60 -14.02 -5.46
C LYS A 52 24.61 -12.86 -5.40
N ILE A 53 23.66 -12.92 -4.44
CA ILE A 53 22.72 -11.82 -4.19
C ILE A 53 23.48 -10.56 -3.79
N ALA A 54 24.45 -10.67 -2.88
CA ALA A 54 25.27 -9.57 -2.42
C ALA A 54 26.09 -8.93 -3.57
N GLN A 55 26.70 -9.74 -4.42
CA GLN A 55 27.42 -9.27 -5.60
C GLN A 55 26.49 -8.64 -6.63
N GLY A 56 25.30 -9.20 -6.82
CA GLY A 56 24.26 -8.65 -7.70
C GLY A 56 23.67 -7.34 -7.16
N ALA A 57 23.51 -7.23 -5.88
CA ALA A 57 23.01 -6.04 -5.21
C ALA A 57 23.98 -4.86 -5.34
N SER A 58 25.28 -5.09 -5.16
CA SER A 58 26.33 -4.07 -5.30
C SER A 58 26.40 -3.43 -6.70
N GLY A 59 26.02 -4.16 -7.74
CA GLY A 59 26.12 -3.68 -9.13
C GLY A 59 24.82 -3.14 -9.75
N LYS A 60 23.68 -3.55 -9.26
CA LYS A 60 22.37 -3.29 -9.89
C LYS A 60 21.54 -2.18 -9.27
N TYR A 61 21.95 -1.64 -8.14
CA TYR A 61 21.21 -0.57 -7.46
C TYR A 61 21.07 0.73 -8.28
N GLY A 62 21.78 0.84 -9.40
CA GLY A 62 21.60 1.93 -10.33
C GLY A 62 20.27 1.94 -11.11
N ASN A 63 19.71 0.77 -11.42
CA ASN A 63 18.65 0.69 -12.45
C ASN A 63 17.33 0.05 -12.03
N ASN A 64 17.25 -0.63 -10.89
CA ASN A 64 16.03 -1.35 -10.49
C ASN A 64 15.48 -0.90 -9.13
N THR A 65 15.70 0.34 -8.77
CA THR A 65 14.96 0.92 -7.68
C THR A 65 13.50 0.94 -8.09
N SER A 66 12.69 0.16 -7.39
CA SER A 66 11.25 0.37 -7.38
C SER A 66 11.01 1.88 -7.30
N LYS A 67 9.99 2.38 -7.94
CA LYS A 67 9.62 3.81 -7.95
C LYS A 67 9.50 4.42 -6.54
N LEU A 68 9.54 3.59 -5.53
CA LEU A 68 9.36 3.78 -4.11
C LEU A 68 10.53 4.44 -3.39
N HIS A 69 11.74 4.09 -3.75
CA HIS A 69 12.93 4.70 -3.17
C HIS A 69 13.63 5.56 -4.20
N LYS A 70 12.98 6.67 -4.57
CA LYS A 70 13.68 7.73 -5.30
C LYS A 70 14.88 8.11 -4.46
N LYS A 71 16.09 7.80 -4.96
CA LYS A 71 17.33 8.31 -4.39
C LYS A 71 17.17 9.81 -4.21
N SER A 72 17.37 10.28 -3.01
CA SER A 72 17.38 11.71 -2.73
C SER A 72 18.54 12.31 -3.51
N TYR A 73 18.22 13.02 -4.57
CA TYR A 73 19.22 13.74 -5.33
C TYR A 73 19.57 15.01 -4.55
N ASN A 74 20.76 15.09 -4.06
CA ASN A 74 21.23 16.25 -3.32
C ASN A 74 21.63 17.34 -4.32
N ASN A 75 20.71 18.28 -4.60
CA ASN A 75 20.92 19.39 -5.53
C ASN A 75 22.10 20.29 -5.17
N LEU A 76 22.54 20.27 -3.92
CA LEU A 76 23.68 21.09 -3.44
C LEU A 76 25.03 20.49 -3.81
N THR A 77 25.16 19.18 -3.85
CA THR A 77 26.46 18.52 -4.09
C THR A 77 26.55 17.88 -5.46
N ASN A 78 25.46 17.86 -6.22
CA ASN A 78 25.32 17.16 -7.51
C ASN A 78 25.76 15.68 -7.44
N THR A 79 25.73 15.09 -6.25
CA THR A 79 26.07 13.69 -5.97
C THR A 79 24.84 12.97 -5.52
N MET A 80 24.70 11.72 -5.96
CA MET A 80 23.73 10.81 -5.38
C MET A 80 24.22 10.39 -4.01
N ASP A 81 23.38 10.58 -3.00
CA ASP A 81 23.67 10.09 -1.66
C ASP A 81 23.50 8.56 -1.66
N TYR A 82 24.61 7.86 -1.72
CA TYR A 82 24.67 6.38 -1.68
C TYR A 82 24.71 5.85 -0.24
N GLY A 83 24.53 6.73 0.76
CA GLY A 83 24.67 6.37 2.14
C GLY A 83 23.71 5.23 2.54
N TYR A 84 24.23 4.21 3.16
CA TYR A 84 23.55 3.05 3.78
C TYR A 84 22.83 2.06 2.85
N ASP A 85 22.72 2.30 1.55
CA ASP A 85 22.06 1.41 0.59
C ASP A 85 22.95 0.27 0.08
N GLU A 86 24.18 0.22 0.51
CA GLU A 86 25.08 -0.88 0.19
C GLU A 86 24.59 -2.16 0.85
N TYR A 87 24.37 -3.20 0.03
CA TYR A 87 23.95 -4.52 0.47
C TYR A 87 22.49 -4.63 0.96
N LEU A 88 21.59 -3.76 0.49
CA LEU A 88 20.15 -3.93 0.68
C LEU A 88 19.55 -4.76 -0.45
N VAL A 89 18.59 -5.57 -0.10
CA VAL A 89 17.89 -6.48 -1.01
C VAL A 89 16.39 -6.26 -0.89
N ASP A 90 15.69 -6.21 -2.02
CA ASP A 90 14.25 -6.13 -2.05
C ASP A 90 13.65 -7.54 -1.99
N VAL A 91 12.82 -7.80 -0.99
CA VAL A 91 12.14 -9.07 -0.77
C VAL A 91 10.65 -8.85 -0.83
N LEU A 92 9.98 -9.59 -1.69
CA LEU A 92 8.53 -9.63 -1.77
C LEU A 92 8.00 -10.66 -0.77
N GLU A 93 7.32 -10.21 0.27
CA GLU A 93 6.50 -11.07 1.11
C GLU A 93 5.09 -11.12 0.53
N PHE A 94 4.59 -12.31 0.24
CA PHE A 94 3.30 -12.49 -0.41
C PHE A 94 2.45 -13.57 0.25
N GLU A 95 1.16 -13.42 0.10
CA GLU A 95 0.15 -14.40 0.51
C GLU A 95 -0.89 -14.54 -0.59
N PHE A 96 -1.42 -15.74 -0.76
CA PHE A 96 -2.52 -15.99 -1.69
C PHE A 96 -3.47 -17.05 -1.15
N LYS A 97 -4.74 -16.94 -1.54
CA LYS A 97 -5.77 -17.88 -1.18
C LYS A 97 -5.71 -19.10 -2.12
N SER A 98 -5.83 -20.27 -1.53
CA SER A 98 -5.93 -21.53 -2.25
C SER A 98 -6.99 -22.40 -1.60
N VAL A 99 -7.43 -23.44 -2.28
CA VAL A 99 -8.41 -24.37 -1.76
C VAL A 99 -7.73 -25.68 -1.42
N ASP A 100 -7.82 -26.05 -0.15
CA ASP A 100 -7.34 -27.34 0.33
C ASP A 100 -8.52 -28.26 0.70
N CYS A 101 -8.30 -29.55 0.56
CA CYS A 101 -9.28 -30.56 0.94
C CYS A 101 -8.97 -31.10 2.33
N ILE A 102 -9.99 -31.13 3.15
CA ILE A 102 -9.95 -31.79 4.47
C ILE A 102 -10.81 -33.06 4.37
N TYR A 103 -10.31 -34.12 4.94
CA TYR A 103 -10.98 -35.39 4.98
C TYR A 103 -11.42 -35.75 6.38
N PHE A 104 -12.67 -36.15 6.52
CA PHE A 104 -13.26 -36.64 7.77
C PHE A 104 -13.71 -38.04 7.58
N GLU A 105 -13.34 -38.94 8.49
CA GLU A 105 -13.83 -40.31 8.53
C GLU A 105 -14.85 -40.42 9.66
N GLU A 106 -16.03 -40.92 9.33
CA GLU A 106 -17.05 -41.24 10.30
C GLU A 106 -16.75 -42.62 10.91
N LYS A 107 -16.57 -42.67 12.21
CA LYS A 107 -16.38 -43.94 12.94
C LYS A 107 -17.50 -44.14 13.95
N GLU A 108 -18.06 -45.29 13.90
CA GLU A 108 -19.04 -45.73 14.86
C GLU A 108 -18.35 -46.42 16.05
N SER A 109 -18.63 -45.98 17.25
CA SER A 109 -18.14 -46.58 18.48
C SER A 109 -18.92 -47.88 18.75
N ARG A 110 -18.35 -48.81 19.54
CA ARG A 110 -19.02 -50.01 20.00
C ARG A 110 -20.37 -49.76 20.71
N HIS A 111 -20.61 -48.56 21.16
CA HIS A 111 -21.86 -48.16 21.82
C HIS A 111 -22.86 -47.42 20.89
N GLY A 112 -22.63 -47.49 19.55
CA GLY A 112 -23.50 -46.86 18.56
C GLY A 112 -23.33 -45.35 18.39
N ASN A 113 -22.38 -44.72 19.09
CA ASN A 113 -22.11 -43.29 18.90
C ASN A 113 -21.21 -43.09 17.67
N THR A 114 -21.63 -42.24 16.76
CA THR A 114 -20.85 -41.82 15.59
C THR A 114 -19.97 -40.63 15.95
N GLY A 115 -18.69 -40.69 15.55
CA GLY A 115 -17.73 -39.62 15.73
C GLY A 115 -17.00 -39.33 14.43
N PHE A 116 -16.73 -38.05 14.15
CA PHE A 116 -15.94 -37.61 13.01
C PHE A 116 -14.49 -37.47 13.39
N TYR A 117 -13.61 -38.13 12.65
CA TYR A 117 -12.16 -38.09 12.89
C TYR A 117 -11.49 -37.35 11.74
N TYR A 118 -10.74 -36.30 12.06
CA TYR A 118 -9.97 -35.55 11.11
C TYR A 118 -8.74 -36.30 10.63
N LYS A 119 -8.54 -36.38 9.31
CA LYS A 119 -7.42 -37.12 8.71
C LYS A 119 -6.21 -36.26 8.34
N GLY A 120 -6.30 -34.95 8.46
CA GLY A 120 -5.22 -34.03 8.10
C GLY A 120 -5.15 -33.75 6.58
N TYR A 121 -4.36 -32.74 6.24
CA TYR A 121 -4.21 -32.26 4.86
C TYR A 121 -3.34 -33.16 3.98
N SER A 122 -2.49 -33.95 4.57
CA SER A 122 -1.59 -34.87 3.85
C SER A 122 -2.23 -36.22 3.52
N TYR A 123 -3.50 -36.42 3.90
CA TYR A 123 -4.20 -37.64 3.62
C TYR A 123 -4.46 -37.79 2.12
N LYS A 124 -4.06 -38.94 1.56
CA LYS A 124 -4.37 -39.35 0.18
C LYS A 124 -5.33 -40.49 0.23
N GLU A 125 -6.43 -40.39 -0.52
CA GLU A 125 -7.36 -41.50 -0.70
C GLU A 125 -6.63 -42.69 -1.27
N LYS A 126 -6.82 -43.86 -0.64
CA LYS A 126 -6.34 -45.12 -1.19
C LYS A 126 -7.38 -45.63 -2.19
N ALA A 127 -7.03 -45.62 -3.46
CA ALA A 127 -7.88 -46.21 -4.49
C ALA A 127 -7.99 -47.72 -4.29
N GLY A 128 -9.22 -48.25 -4.11
CA GLY A 128 -9.48 -49.64 -4.28
C GLY A 128 -9.83 -50.48 -3.08
N SER A 129 -10.13 -49.92 -1.91
CA SER A 129 -10.64 -50.70 -0.77
C SER A 129 -12.17 -50.72 -0.79
N VAL A 130 -12.74 -51.88 -1.15
CA VAL A 130 -14.20 -52.09 -1.21
C VAL A 130 -14.86 -52.05 0.18
N PHE A 131 -14.09 -52.08 1.26
CA PHE A 131 -14.56 -52.16 2.64
C PHE A 131 -14.28 -50.90 3.50
N GLU A 132 -13.58 -49.91 2.98
CA GLU A 132 -13.37 -48.66 3.70
C GLU A 132 -14.49 -47.66 3.36
N ARG A 133 -15.13 -47.10 4.39
CA ARG A 133 -16.07 -45.98 4.22
C ARG A 133 -15.33 -44.85 3.56
N THR A 134 -15.86 -44.33 2.46
CA THR A 134 -15.29 -43.16 1.78
C THR A 134 -15.28 -41.99 2.73
N PRO A 135 -14.13 -41.39 2.96
CA PRO A 135 -14.06 -40.22 3.85
C PRO A 135 -14.83 -39.03 3.25
N HIS A 136 -15.53 -38.30 4.09
CA HIS A 136 -16.18 -37.08 3.67
C HIS A 136 -15.11 -36.02 3.35
N LYS A 137 -15.14 -35.51 2.11
CA LYS A 137 -14.27 -34.47 1.62
C LYS A 137 -14.93 -33.11 1.84
N MET A 138 -14.23 -32.18 2.48
CA MET A 138 -14.64 -30.81 2.61
C MET A 138 -13.56 -29.91 2.01
N GLU A 139 -13.97 -28.99 1.15
CA GLU A 139 -13.09 -27.98 0.57
C GLU A 139 -13.07 -26.73 1.46
N ILE A 140 -11.89 -26.30 1.85
CA ILE A 140 -11.69 -25.16 2.73
C ILE A 140 -10.65 -24.24 2.10
N GLU A 141 -10.94 -22.95 2.09
CA GLU A 141 -9.95 -21.95 1.73
C GLU A 141 -8.83 -21.90 2.77
N THR A 142 -7.62 -21.89 2.27
CA THR A 142 -6.39 -21.74 3.05
C THR A 142 -5.50 -20.70 2.42
N VAL A 143 -4.63 -20.11 3.22
CA VAL A 143 -3.67 -19.12 2.75
C VAL A 143 -2.29 -19.74 2.73
N TYR A 144 -1.66 -19.63 1.59
CA TYR A 144 -0.25 -19.91 1.40
C TYR A 144 0.51 -18.61 1.30
N GLY A 145 1.74 -18.60 1.75
CA GLY A 145 2.61 -17.44 1.63
C GLY A 145 4.06 -17.85 1.57
N GLY A 146 4.89 -16.91 1.24
CA GLY A 146 6.32 -17.09 1.13
C GLY A 146 7.03 -15.76 0.95
N GLN A 147 8.34 -15.83 0.86
CA GLN A 147 9.20 -14.69 0.62
C GLN A 147 10.03 -14.94 -0.63
N TYR A 148 10.03 -13.98 -1.54
CA TYR A 148 10.73 -14.05 -2.81
C TYR A 148 11.75 -12.92 -2.93
N VAL A 149 12.99 -13.26 -3.22
CA VAL A 149 14.05 -12.25 -3.41
C VAL A 149 13.96 -11.67 -4.81
N LEU A 150 13.63 -10.39 -4.91
CA LEU A 150 13.52 -9.71 -6.19
C LEU A 150 14.87 -9.60 -6.89
N GLY A 151 14.90 -10.00 -8.15
CA GLY A 151 16.14 -10.01 -8.95
C GLY A 151 16.98 -11.28 -8.84
N SER A 152 16.55 -12.24 -8.03
CA SER A 152 17.04 -13.61 -8.00
C SER A 152 15.86 -14.58 -8.06
N GLU A 153 16.05 -15.80 -8.49
CA GLU A 153 14.99 -16.82 -8.55
C GLU A 153 14.89 -17.62 -7.24
N ILE A 154 15.02 -16.92 -6.10
CA ILE A 154 15.07 -17.55 -4.78
C ILE A 154 13.77 -17.31 -4.04
N LEU A 155 13.11 -18.40 -3.69
CA LEU A 155 11.92 -18.46 -2.88
C LEU A 155 12.24 -19.19 -1.57
N PHE A 156 11.84 -18.60 -0.44
CA PHE A 156 12.04 -19.20 0.88
C PHE A 156 10.83 -18.97 1.79
N ASP A 157 10.77 -19.67 2.92
CA ASP A 157 9.63 -19.65 3.85
C ASP A 157 8.28 -19.88 3.15
N TYR A 158 8.29 -20.68 2.07
CA TYR A 158 7.07 -20.98 1.35
C TYR A 158 6.30 -22.10 2.04
N GLY A 159 5.07 -21.80 2.36
CA GLY A 159 4.21 -22.80 2.97
C GLY A 159 2.83 -22.29 3.33
N ARG A 160 2.07 -23.19 3.92
CA ARG A 160 0.76 -22.88 4.44
C ARG A 160 0.91 -21.99 5.69
N LYS A 161 0.28 -20.84 5.68
CA LYS A 161 0.27 -19.94 6.83
C LYS A 161 -0.52 -20.56 8.00
N LYS A 162 0.05 -20.46 9.19
CA LYS A 162 -0.60 -20.84 10.45
C LYS A 162 -1.33 -19.62 10.99
N ASN A 163 -2.36 -19.82 11.80
CA ASN A 163 -3.11 -18.76 12.46
C ASN A 163 -3.80 -17.76 11.50
N ILE A 164 -4.39 -18.28 10.43
CA ILE A 164 -5.14 -17.47 9.46
C ILE A 164 -6.42 -16.96 10.11
N PRO A 165 -6.76 -15.67 10.00
CA PRO A 165 -8.05 -15.16 10.45
C PRO A 165 -9.17 -15.77 9.62
N LYS A 166 -10.12 -16.40 10.30
CA LYS A 166 -11.32 -16.98 9.68
C LYS A 166 -12.56 -16.21 10.11
N ASN A 167 -13.50 -16.08 9.21
CA ASN A 167 -14.77 -15.46 9.53
C ASN A 167 -15.56 -16.40 10.47
N ALA A 168 -16.10 -15.84 11.57
CA ALA A 168 -16.90 -16.60 12.53
C ALA A 168 -18.19 -17.20 11.92
N HIS A 169 -18.72 -16.56 10.88
CA HIS A 169 -19.94 -17.00 10.20
C HIS A 169 -19.69 -18.03 9.09
N ASP A 170 -18.48 -18.09 8.55
CA ASP A 170 -18.13 -19.00 7.47
C ASP A 170 -16.68 -19.47 7.64
N LEU A 171 -16.52 -20.62 8.27
CA LEU A 171 -15.21 -21.22 8.53
C LEU A 171 -14.57 -21.83 7.27
N SER A 172 -15.33 -21.93 6.17
CA SER A 172 -14.79 -22.41 4.90
C SER A 172 -13.95 -21.37 4.20
N LYS A 173 -14.17 -20.08 4.49
CA LYS A 173 -13.44 -18.96 3.92
C LYS A 173 -12.26 -18.54 4.80
N ALA A 174 -11.21 -18.07 4.16
CA ALA A 174 -10.03 -17.53 4.83
C ALA A 174 -9.78 -16.09 4.38
N ASN A 175 -9.38 -15.22 5.30
CA ASN A 175 -8.94 -13.89 5.00
C ASN A 175 -7.41 -13.85 4.97
N LEU A 176 -6.85 -12.94 4.16
CA LEU A 176 -5.41 -12.67 4.17
C LEU A 176 -5.02 -11.97 5.47
N SER A 177 -3.74 -12.00 5.81
CA SER A 177 -3.22 -11.32 7.01
C SER A 177 -3.19 -9.80 6.86
N TYR A 178 -3.40 -9.28 5.65
CA TYR A 178 -3.44 -7.85 5.36
C TYR A 178 -4.81 -7.27 5.68
N SER A 179 -4.80 -6.12 6.34
CA SER A 179 -5.99 -5.31 6.58
C SER A 179 -5.78 -3.95 5.95
N CYS A 180 -6.60 -3.61 4.97
CA CYS A 180 -6.52 -2.38 4.21
C CYS A 180 -7.80 -1.59 4.38
N ILE A 181 -7.67 -0.27 4.40
CA ILE A 181 -8.79 0.66 4.41
C ILE A 181 -8.50 1.75 3.39
N SER A 182 -9.38 1.89 2.42
CA SER A 182 -9.34 2.98 1.45
C SER A 182 -10.56 3.87 1.61
N THR A 183 -10.36 5.18 1.50
CA THR A 183 -11.46 6.15 1.58
C THR A 183 -12.32 6.14 0.33
N ASN A 184 -11.72 5.90 -0.81
CA ASN A 184 -12.38 5.73 -2.09
C ASN A 184 -11.52 4.86 -3.01
N MET A 185 -12.18 4.04 -3.82
CA MET A 185 -11.53 3.15 -4.78
C MET A 185 -12.06 3.51 -6.17
N GLU A 186 -11.16 3.89 -7.07
CA GLU A 186 -11.49 4.16 -8.45
C GLU A 186 -10.51 3.39 -9.34
N GLU A 187 -11.04 2.55 -10.22
CA GLU A 187 -10.23 1.71 -11.12
C GLU A 187 -9.11 0.93 -10.43
N MET A 188 -9.40 0.31 -9.28
CA MET A 188 -8.45 -0.42 -8.42
C MET A 188 -7.40 0.44 -7.72
N MET A 189 -7.42 1.75 -7.90
CA MET A 189 -6.47 2.63 -7.20
C MET A 189 -7.15 3.32 -6.03
N PRO A 190 -6.58 3.22 -4.82
CA PRO A 190 -7.06 3.98 -3.69
C PRO A 190 -6.78 5.47 -3.91
N LYS A 191 -7.83 6.29 -3.88
CA LYS A 191 -7.70 7.74 -3.93
C LYS A 191 -7.50 8.33 -2.54
N SER A 192 -6.52 9.21 -2.43
CA SER A 192 -6.28 9.98 -1.22
C SER A 192 -7.38 11.04 -1.01
N LEU A 193 -7.80 11.25 0.24
CA LEU A 193 -8.63 12.39 0.60
C LEU A 193 -7.97 13.72 0.24
N VAL A 194 -6.65 13.80 0.41
CA VAL A 194 -5.89 15.00 0.06
C VAL A 194 -6.00 15.30 -1.42
N ASP A 195 -5.86 14.30 -2.29
CA ASP A 195 -5.98 14.45 -3.73
C ASP A 195 -7.37 14.99 -4.14
N SER A 196 -8.41 14.50 -3.49
CA SER A 196 -9.78 15.00 -3.68
C SER A 196 -9.96 16.43 -3.20
N CYS A 197 -9.17 16.91 -2.26
CA CYS A 197 -9.25 18.26 -1.69
C CYS A 197 -8.39 19.29 -2.43
N VAL A 198 -7.41 18.87 -3.25
CA VAL A 198 -6.49 19.80 -3.95
C VAL A 198 -7.24 20.82 -4.78
N GLY A 199 -8.24 20.40 -5.55
CA GLY A 199 -9.02 21.32 -6.37
C GLY A 199 -9.77 22.41 -5.60
N PHE A 200 -10.25 22.08 -4.39
CA PHE A 200 -10.89 23.06 -3.50
C PHE A 200 -9.86 24.01 -2.89
N ALA A 201 -8.67 23.51 -2.54
CA ALA A 201 -7.60 24.35 -2.02
C ALA A 201 -7.12 25.36 -3.07
N ASP A 202 -6.98 24.96 -4.33
CA ASP A 202 -6.62 25.84 -5.44
C ASP A 202 -7.68 26.92 -5.67
N MET A 203 -8.96 26.54 -5.64
CA MET A 203 -10.07 27.48 -5.78
C MET A 203 -10.09 28.50 -4.64
N LEU A 204 -9.82 28.07 -3.43
CA LEU A 204 -9.74 28.93 -2.26
C LEU A 204 -8.57 29.91 -2.38
N GLN A 205 -7.40 29.47 -2.84
CA GLN A 205 -6.25 30.34 -3.09
C GLN A 205 -6.55 31.38 -4.17
N LEU A 206 -7.15 30.96 -5.28
CA LEU A 206 -7.54 31.88 -6.36
C LEU A 206 -8.55 32.93 -5.88
N THR A 207 -9.52 32.51 -5.07
CA THR A 207 -10.50 33.42 -4.49
C THR A 207 -9.85 34.43 -3.56
N HIS A 208 -8.93 33.95 -2.71
CA HIS A 208 -8.16 34.83 -1.80
C HIS A 208 -7.34 35.86 -2.58
N LEU A 209 -6.64 35.45 -3.63
CA LEU A 209 -5.90 36.36 -4.51
C LEU A 209 -6.81 37.39 -5.17
N LYS A 210 -8.00 37.00 -5.66
CA LYS A 210 -8.96 37.94 -6.25
C LYS A 210 -9.48 38.95 -5.22
N ILE A 211 -9.74 38.52 -4.00
CA ILE A 211 -10.14 39.42 -2.91
C ILE A 211 -9.02 40.41 -2.61
N GLN A 212 -7.77 39.96 -2.50
CA GLN A 212 -6.61 40.85 -2.28
C GLN A 212 -6.45 41.86 -3.43
N GLN A 213 -6.60 41.44 -4.69
CA GLN A 213 -6.57 42.31 -5.84
C GLN A 213 -7.71 43.33 -5.83
N SER A 214 -8.92 42.93 -5.43
CA SER A 214 -10.05 43.83 -5.30
C SER A 214 -9.84 44.88 -4.21
N ILE A 215 -9.32 44.45 -3.05
CA ILE A 215 -8.96 45.36 -1.96
C ILE A 215 -7.86 46.32 -2.39
N ALA A 216 -6.83 45.83 -3.09
CA ALA A 216 -5.75 46.67 -3.59
C ALA A 216 -6.19 47.68 -4.65
N LYS A 217 -7.21 47.34 -5.45
CA LYS A 217 -7.83 48.22 -6.44
C LYS A 217 -8.91 49.13 -5.87
N ALA A 218 -9.47 48.79 -4.71
CA ALA A 218 -10.43 49.59 -3.99
C ALA A 218 -9.74 50.86 -3.35
N LYS A 219 -9.01 51.59 -4.17
CA LYS A 219 -8.68 52.93 -3.79
C LYS A 219 -9.98 53.73 -3.78
N PRO A 220 -10.16 54.65 -2.83
CA PRO A 220 -11.27 55.58 -2.91
C PRO A 220 -11.03 56.48 -4.14
N ASP A 221 -11.54 56.07 -5.28
CA ASP A 221 -11.53 56.86 -6.50
C ASP A 221 -12.62 57.95 -6.49
N GLY A 222 -13.20 58.19 -5.34
CA GLY A 222 -14.19 59.25 -5.14
C GLY A 222 -13.57 60.45 -4.45
N LEU A 223 -13.43 61.51 -5.18
CA LEU A 223 -13.21 62.83 -4.60
C LEU A 223 -14.61 63.43 -4.34
N ILE A 224 -14.95 63.59 -3.05
CA ILE A 224 -16.12 64.38 -2.70
C ILE A 224 -15.70 65.82 -2.75
N ILE A 225 -16.13 66.54 -3.82
CA ILE A 225 -15.81 67.96 -4.02
C ILE A 225 -17.06 68.74 -3.63
N ASP A 226 -16.93 69.67 -2.72
CA ASP A 226 -17.95 70.66 -2.45
C ASP A 226 -17.96 71.68 -3.60
N ILE A 227 -19.02 71.74 -4.36
CA ILE A 227 -19.17 72.59 -5.54
C ILE A 227 -19.18 74.05 -5.14
N GLU A 228 -19.69 74.44 -3.99
CA GLU A 228 -19.65 75.82 -3.50
C GLU A 228 -18.26 76.26 -3.09
N GLY A 229 -17.44 75.30 -2.59
CA GLY A 229 -16.02 75.54 -2.30
C GLY A 229 -15.14 75.67 -3.51
N LEU A 230 -15.54 75.11 -4.66
CA LEU A 230 -14.78 75.18 -5.93
C LEU A 230 -14.90 76.51 -6.66
N GLU A 231 -15.94 77.30 -6.41
CA GLU A 231 -16.07 78.61 -7.01
C GLU A 231 -14.96 79.54 -6.63
N ASN A 232 -14.28 79.30 -5.50
CA ASN A 232 -13.20 80.15 -4.99
C ASN A 232 -11.81 79.52 -5.14
N VAL A 233 -11.66 78.45 -5.99
CA VAL A 233 -10.38 77.79 -6.19
C VAL A 233 -10.02 77.62 -7.64
N GLN A 234 -8.81 77.99 -8.04
CA GLN A 234 -8.26 77.74 -9.36
C GLN A 234 -7.29 76.57 -9.35
N LEU A 235 -7.25 75.83 -10.45
CA LEU A 235 -6.20 74.87 -10.71
C LEU A 235 -4.92 75.56 -11.14
N GLY A 236 -3.90 75.55 -10.30
CA GLY A 236 -2.57 76.02 -10.64
C GLY A 236 -1.92 75.17 -11.74
N LYS A 237 -0.91 75.68 -12.44
CA LYS A 237 -0.18 75.04 -13.54
C LYS A 237 0.43 73.67 -13.20
N GLY A 238 0.55 73.34 -11.92
CA GLY A 238 1.02 72.03 -11.43
C GLY A 238 -0.08 71.08 -11.01
N GLY A 239 -1.37 71.41 -11.19
CA GLY A 239 -2.49 70.58 -10.69
C GLY A 239 -2.79 70.79 -9.21
N GLU A 240 -2.22 71.82 -8.59
CA GLU A 240 -2.49 72.17 -7.20
C GLU A 240 -3.72 73.13 -7.15
N LEU A 241 -4.58 72.93 -6.13
CA LEU A 241 -5.72 73.80 -5.87
C LEU A 241 -5.20 75.08 -5.18
N GLN A 242 -5.41 76.23 -5.85
CA GLN A 242 -5.04 77.56 -5.34
C GLN A 242 -6.29 78.38 -5.09
N PRO A 243 -6.38 79.15 -4.00
CA PRO A 243 -7.47 80.10 -3.79
C PRO A 243 -7.48 81.15 -4.85
N LEU A 244 -8.66 81.60 -5.28
CA LEU A 244 -8.84 82.75 -6.16
C LEU A 244 -8.48 84.02 -5.37
N GLU A 245 -7.45 84.78 -5.85
CA GLU A 245 -7.14 86.07 -5.33
C GLU A 245 -8.16 87.15 -5.76
#